data_bf3142c288174815a30727c0c3a1aef7
#
_entry.id   bf3142c288174815a30727c0c3a1aef7
#
_cell.length_a   1.000
_cell.length_b   1.000
_cell.length_c   1.000
_cell.angle_alpha   90.00
_cell.angle_beta   90.00
_cell.angle_gamma   90.00
#
_symmetry.space_group_name_H-M   'P 1'
#
loop_
_entity.id
_entity.type
_entity.pdbx_description
1 polymer ?
#
loop_
_entity_poly.entity_id
_entity_poly.type
_entity_poly.pdbx_seq_one_letter_code
_entity_poly.pdbx_strand_id
1 'polypeptide(L)'
;ELIVLDIFMDKLTGMDVAREIRKTDSDVRIVFGTTSNEFASESYEVNACYYLHKPFDRERVKAMLDRIDLAQVEKERTIQLPDGKSVVLCDIIYADYAAHYTTLHCKYGKDIILRANLSEIEALLCGYPYFFIPSKGLIINFHEVDAQNADTFTMSNGSLIPISRRKAKEVTDAYSSFPVSYTHLRAHET
;
A
#
# COMPACT_ATOMS: atom_id res chain seq x y z
N GLU A 1 -2.87 -4.59 -5.30
CA GLU A 1 -4.05 -3.88 -5.88
C GLU A 1 -5.24 -4.80 -6.01
N LEU A 2 -6.46 -4.23 -6.09
CA LEU A 2 -7.72 -4.93 -6.31
C LEU A 2 -8.43 -4.36 -7.53
N ILE A 3 -8.80 -5.24 -8.46
CA ILE A 3 -9.57 -4.88 -9.66
C ILE A 3 -10.88 -5.63 -9.63
N VAL A 4 -11.98 -4.91 -9.86
CA VAL A 4 -13.32 -5.51 -10.04
C VAL A 4 -13.70 -5.40 -11.51
N LEU A 5 -13.91 -6.52 -12.17
CA LEU A 5 -14.25 -6.61 -13.59
C LEU A 5 -15.68 -7.11 -13.76
N ASP A 6 -16.45 -6.45 -14.64
CA ASP A 6 -17.65 -7.08 -15.18
C ASP A 6 -17.26 -8.07 -16.28
N ILE A 7 -17.88 -9.24 -16.32
CA ILE A 7 -17.61 -10.24 -17.36
C ILE A 7 -18.21 -9.79 -18.69
N PHE A 8 -19.41 -9.23 -18.65
CA PHE A 8 -20.12 -8.81 -19.87
C PHE A 8 -19.86 -7.33 -20.16
N MET A 9 -19.00 -7.07 -21.12
CA MET A 9 -18.69 -5.74 -21.67
C MET A 9 -18.77 -5.75 -23.20
N ASP A 10 -19.07 -4.60 -23.82
CA ASP A 10 -19.47 -4.51 -25.23
C ASP A 10 -18.45 -5.05 -26.25
N LYS A 11 -17.15 -4.95 -26.01
CA LYS A 11 -16.10 -5.30 -27.00
C LYS A 11 -15.14 -6.38 -26.54
N LEU A 12 -14.88 -6.47 -25.24
CA LEU A 12 -14.00 -7.45 -24.62
C LEU A 12 -14.72 -8.03 -23.41
N THR A 13 -14.51 -9.30 -23.12
CA THR A 13 -15.02 -9.87 -21.89
C THR A 13 -14.11 -9.52 -20.71
N GLY A 14 -14.65 -9.46 -19.50
CA GLY A 14 -13.83 -9.30 -18.31
C GLY A 14 -12.79 -10.41 -18.15
N MET A 15 -13.06 -11.59 -18.70
CA MET A 15 -12.11 -12.70 -18.76
C MET A 15 -10.91 -12.40 -19.67
N ASP A 16 -11.14 -11.79 -20.82
CA ASP A 16 -10.05 -11.41 -21.73
C ASP A 16 -9.15 -10.34 -21.09
N VAL A 17 -9.77 -9.37 -20.41
CA VAL A 17 -9.04 -8.33 -19.65
C VAL A 17 -8.23 -8.97 -18.52
N ALA A 18 -8.81 -9.91 -17.78
CA ALA A 18 -8.12 -10.61 -16.70
C ALA A 18 -6.93 -11.42 -17.22
N ARG A 19 -7.07 -12.13 -18.35
CA ARG A 19 -5.97 -12.86 -18.98
C ARG A 19 -4.84 -11.92 -19.40
N GLU A 20 -5.17 -10.74 -19.93
CA GLU A 20 -4.17 -9.74 -20.32
C GLU A 20 -3.43 -9.16 -19.12
N ILE A 21 -4.14 -8.85 -18.04
CA ILE A 21 -3.54 -8.41 -16.78
C ILE A 21 -2.56 -9.47 -16.24
N ARG A 22 -2.94 -10.74 -16.28
CA ARG A 22 -2.08 -11.84 -15.78
C ARG A 22 -0.75 -12.01 -16.52
N LYS A 23 -0.65 -11.50 -17.73
CA LYS A 23 0.63 -11.49 -18.48
C LYS A 23 1.65 -10.51 -17.90
N THR A 24 1.18 -9.46 -17.23
CA THR A 24 2.01 -8.37 -16.69
C THR A 24 2.04 -8.32 -15.16
N ASP A 25 0.99 -8.80 -14.49
CA ASP A 25 0.85 -8.78 -13.04
C ASP A 25 0.13 -10.05 -12.56
N SER A 26 0.91 -10.95 -11.94
CA SER A 26 0.40 -12.20 -11.35
C SER A 26 -0.32 -11.98 -10.01
N ASP A 27 -0.03 -10.86 -9.32
CA ASP A 27 -0.34 -10.68 -7.90
C ASP A 27 -1.56 -9.79 -7.67
N VAL A 28 -1.98 -9.01 -8.67
CA VAL A 28 -3.18 -8.18 -8.56
C VAL A 28 -4.40 -9.05 -8.24
N ARG A 29 -5.19 -8.62 -7.27
CA ARG A 29 -6.42 -9.33 -6.88
C ARG A 29 -7.52 -9.00 -7.89
N ILE A 30 -8.05 -10.04 -8.56
CA ILE A 30 -9.14 -9.90 -9.52
C ILE A 30 -10.42 -10.45 -8.91
N VAL A 31 -11.47 -9.64 -8.96
CA VAL A 31 -12.84 -9.98 -8.58
C VAL A 31 -13.73 -9.81 -9.80
N PHE A 32 -14.55 -10.78 -10.08
CA PHE A 32 -15.60 -10.64 -11.09
C PHE A 32 -16.93 -10.22 -10.47
N GLY A 33 -17.51 -9.12 -10.98
CA GLY A 33 -18.86 -8.66 -10.64
C GLY A 33 -19.78 -8.88 -11.84
N THR A 34 -20.68 -9.89 -11.80
CA THR A 34 -21.45 -10.29 -12.98
C THR A 34 -22.85 -10.76 -12.64
N THR A 35 -23.73 -10.80 -13.65
CA THR A 35 -25.11 -11.33 -13.55
C THR A 35 -25.21 -12.83 -13.87
N SER A 36 -24.14 -13.45 -14.39
CA SER A 36 -24.14 -14.88 -14.79
C SER A 36 -23.09 -15.67 -14.00
N ASN A 37 -23.38 -16.93 -13.73
CA ASN A 37 -22.44 -17.88 -13.11
C ASN A 37 -21.70 -18.77 -14.15
N GLU A 38 -21.93 -18.58 -15.44
CA GLU A 38 -21.38 -19.43 -16.50
C GLU A 38 -19.86 -19.47 -16.51
N PHE A 39 -19.21 -18.34 -16.17
CA PHE A 39 -17.76 -18.19 -16.18
C PHE A 39 -17.08 -18.48 -14.84
N ALA A 40 -17.82 -19.01 -13.86
CA ALA A 40 -17.26 -19.30 -12.54
C ALA A 40 -16.12 -20.33 -12.60
N SER A 41 -16.20 -21.34 -13.47
CA SER A 41 -15.13 -22.32 -13.67
C SER A 41 -13.91 -21.71 -14.37
N GLU A 42 -14.10 -20.85 -15.36
CA GLU A 42 -13.01 -20.21 -16.09
C GLU A 42 -12.28 -19.14 -15.24
N SER A 43 -12.96 -18.59 -14.23
CA SER A 43 -12.35 -17.63 -13.30
C SER A 43 -11.14 -18.20 -12.54
N TYR A 44 -11.06 -19.52 -12.38
CA TYR A 44 -9.90 -20.20 -11.81
C TYR A 44 -8.66 -20.11 -12.69
N GLU A 45 -8.81 -20.07 -14.02
CA GLU A 45 -7.67 -19.96 -14.96
C GLU A 45 -6.90 -18.65 -14.78
N VAL A 46 -7.61 -17.57 -14.39
CA VAL A 46 -7.02 -16.25 -14.15
C VAL A 46 -6.76 -15.97 -12.66
N ASN A 47 -6.80 -17.02 -11.81
CA ASN A 47 -6.64 -16.89 -10.37
C ASN A 47 -7.47 -15.74 -9.78
N ALA A 48 -8.78 -15.68 -10.15
CA ALA A 48 -9.70 -14.73 -9.54
C ALA A 48 -9.91 -15.08 -8.06
N CYS A 49 -9.80 -14.09 -7.18
CA CYS A 49 -9.93 -14.32 -5.74
C CYS A 49 -11.38 -14.30 -5.25
N TYR A 50 -12.29 -13.74 -6.03
CA TYR A 50 -13.73 -13.74 -5.70
C TYR A 50 -14.61 -13.57 -6.94
N TYR A 51 -15.85 -14.05 -6.80
CA TYR A 51 -16.91 -13.94 -7.79
C TYR A 51 -18.15 -13.32 -7.12
N LEU A 52 -18.52 -12.09 -7.51
CA LEU A 52 -19.58 -11.34 -6.89
C LEU A 52 -20.79 -11.26 -7.83
N HIS A 53 -21.84 -12.00 -7.50
CA HIS A 53 -23.05 -12.05 -8.33
C HIS A 53 -23.92 -10.80 -8.13
N LYS A 54 -24.25 -10.11 -9.23
CA LYS A 54 -25.18 -8.98 -9.24
C LYS A 54 -26.66 -9.46 -9.15
N PRO A 55 -27.53 -8.73 -8.44
CA PRO A 55 -27.25 -7.56 -7.61
C PRO A 55 -26.55 -7.94 -6.30
N PHE A 56 -25.64 -7.10 -5.84
CA PHE A 56 -24.96 -7.27 -4.57
C PHE A 56 -25.16 -6.05 -3.67
N ASP A 57 -25.25 -6.30 -2.38
CA ASP A 57 -25.38 -5.32 -1.33
C ASP A 57 -24.04 -5.01 -0.63
N ARG A 58 -24.08 -4.09 0.32
CA ARG A 58 -22.92 -3.68 1.11
C ARG A 58 -22.33 -4.86 1.92
N GLU A 59 -23.17 -5.76 2.40
CA GLU A 59 -22.76 -6.89 3.24
C GLU A 59 -21.95 -7.90 2.42
N ARG A 60 -22.39 -8.20 1.21
CA ARG A 60 -21.65 -9.06 0.28
C ARG A 60 -20.31 -8.46 -0.15
N VAL A 61 -20.26 -7.14 -0.40
CA VAL A 61 -19.00 -6.44 -0.70
C VAL A 61 -18.06 -6.51 0.50
N LYS A 62 -18.57 -6.30 1.72
CA LYS A 62 -17.77 -6.42 2.94
C LYS A 62 -17.22 -7.84 3.12
N ALA A 63 -18.07 -8.85 3.00
CA ALA A 63 -17.65 -10.26 3.11
C ALA A 63 -16.58 -10.62 2.06
N MET A 64 -16.70 -10.09 0.83
CA MET A 64 -15.69 -10.24 -0.21
C MET A 64 -14.36 -9.61 0.21
N LEU A 65 -14.37 -8.35 0.71
CA LEU A 65 -13.16 -7.65 1.14
C LEU A 65 -12.49 -8.36 2.32
N ASP A 66 -13.28 -8.82 3.30
CA ASP A 66 -12.79 -9.59 4.44
C ASP A 66 -12.11 -10.91 3.99
N ARG A 67 -12.65 -11.57 2.96
CA ARG A 67 -12.11 -12.82 2.43
C ARG A 67 -10.83 -12.64 1.61
N ILE A 68 -10.69 -11.51 0.92
CA ILE A 68 -9.52 -11.22 0.07
C ILE A 68 -8.27 -10.91 0.90
N ASP A 69 -8.44 -10.63 2.19
CA ASP A 69 -7.35 -10.24 3.11
C ASP A 69 -6.43 -9.16 2.52
N LEU A 70 -7.03 -7.99 2.24
CA LEU A 70 -6.29 -6.85 1.69
C LEU A 70 -5.15 -6.40 2.63
N ALA A 71 -5.30 -6.64 3.92
CA ALA A 71 -4.26 -6.33 4.90
C ALA A 71 -3.00 -7.18 4.68
N GLN A 72 -3.16 -8.46 4.35
CA GLN A 72 -2.02 -9.33 4.03
C GLN A 72 -1.33 -8.92 2.72
N VAL A 73 -2.11 -8.52 1.71
CA VAL A 73 -1.56 -8.01 0.43
C VAL A 73 -0.69 -6.77 0.66
N GLU A 74 -1.14 -5.84 1.51
CA GLU A 74 -0.34 -4.65 1.84
C GLU A 74 0.92 -5.02 2.64
N LYS A 75 0.86 -6.02 3.54
CA LYS A 75 2.02 -6.50 4.30
C LYS A 75 3.12 -7.09 3.42
N GLU A 76 2.76 -7.70 2.31
CA GLU A 76 3.69 -8.38 1.39
C GLU A 76 4.12 -7.49 0.21
N ARG A 77 3.56 -6.28 0.10
CA ARG A 77 3.85 -5.38 -1.02
C ARG A 77 5.30 -4.94 -1.02
N THR A 78 5.97 -5.19 -2.14
CA THR A 78 7.38 -4.81 -2.35
C THR A 78 7.53 -3.73 -3.41
N ILE A 79 8.62 -2.97 -3.33
CA ILE A 79 9.08 -2.09 -4.40
C ILE A 79 10.52 -2.41 -4.78
N GLN A 80 10.87 -2.10 -6.03
CA GLN A 80 12.24 -2.16 -6.53
C GLN A 80 12.94 -0.83 -6.22
N LEU A 81 14.11 -0.93 -5.58
CA LEU A 81 14.96 0.22 -5.29
C LEU A 81 15.90 0.52 -6.47
N PRO A 82 16.47 1.75 -6.56
CA PRO A 82 17.39 2.13 -7.65
C PRO A 82 18.63 1.25 -7.77
N ASP A 83 19.05 0.57 -6.71
CA ASP A 83 20.17 -0.38 -6.71
C ASP A 83 19.78 -1.81 -7.11
N GLY A 84 18.52 -2.03 -7.51
CA GLY A 84 17.96 -3.31 -7.95
C GLY A 84 17.51 -4.22 -6.82
N LYS A 85 17.64 -3.82 -5.55
CA LYS A 85 17.10 -4.58 -4.42
C LYS A 85 15.61 -4.33 -4.27
N SER A 86 14.90 -5.29 -3.66
CA SER A 86 13.50 -5.14 -3.26
C SER A 86 13.40 -4.86 -1.78
N VAL A 87 12.43 -4.03 -1.41
CA VAL A 87 12.07 -3.80 0.00
C VAL A 87 10.56 -3.93 0.17
N VAL A 88 10.14 -4.51 1.29
CA VAL A 88 8.73 -4.58 1.67
C VAL A 88 8.31 -3.22 2.22
N LEU A 89 7.24 -2.64 1.66
CA LEU A 89 6.81 -1.28 2.01
C LEU A 89 6.46 -1.13 3.49
N CYS A 90 5.78 -2.12 4.08
CA CYS A 90 5.40 -2.07 5.48
C CYS A 90 6.58 -2.23 6.45
N ASP A 91 7.76 -2.62 5.97
CA ASP A 91 8.97 -2.66 6.79
C ASP A 91 9.66 -1.29 6.89
N ILE A 92 9.35 -0.37 5.98
CA ILE A 92 9.93 0.98 6.00
C ILE A 92 9.23 1.82 7.07
N ILE A 93 9.99 2.30 8.05
CA ILE A 93 9.51 3.18 9.11
C ILE A 93 9.57 4.64 8.64
N TYR A 94 10.72 5.06 8.17
CA TYR A 94 10.93 6.38 7.58
C TYR A 94 12.19 6.37 6.69
N ALA A 95 12.35 7.40 5.87
CA ALA A 95 13.56 7.64 5.09
C ALA A 95 14.13 9.01 5.41
N ASP A 96 15.46 9.11 5.46
CA ASP A 96 16.19 10.37 5.53
C ASP A 96 17.21 10.50 4.40
N TYR A 97 17.60 11.74 4.13
CA TYR A 97 18.62 12.06 3.15
C TYR A 97 19.72 12.90 3.78
N ALA A 98 20.93 12.36 3.80
CA ALA A 98 22.12 13.04 4.30
C ALA A 98 23.36 12.65 3.48
N ALA A 99 24.27 13.61 3.27
CA ALA A 99 25.57 13.39 2.64
C ALA A 99 25.51 12.62 1.30
N HIS A 100 24.53 12.92 0.44
CA HIS A 100 24.28 12.26 -0.85
C HIS A 100 23.78 10.81 -0.80
N TYR A 101 23.34 10.34 0.36
CA TYR A 101 22.74 9.05 0.55
C TYR A 101 21.32 9.18 1.10
N THR A 102 20.42 8.32 0.64
CA THR A 102 19.13 8.10 1.29
C THR A 102 19.24 6.84 2.14
N THR A 103 18.84 6.93 3.41
CA THR A 103 18.72 5.79 4.30
C THR A 103 17.24 5.46 4.49
N LEU A 104 16.83 4.24 4.17
CA LEU A 104 15.54 3.69 4.55
C LEU A 104 15.72 3.01 5.90
N HIS A 105 15.13 3.58 6.95
CA HIS A 105 15.10 2.98 8.27
C HIS A 105 13.99 1.97 8.33
N CYS A 106 14.37 0.71 8.47
CA CYS A 106 13.45 -0.40 8.40
C CYS A 106 13.29 -1.10 9.75
N LYS A 107 12.19 -1.85 9.89
CA LYS A 107 11.96 -2.71 11.04
C LYS A 107 13.11 -3.68 11.24
N TYR A 108 13.25 -4.12 12.49
CA TYR A 108 14.26 -5.11 12.89
C TYR A 108 15.71 -4.69 12.62
N GLY A 109 15.98 -3.37 12.52
CA GLY A 109 17.31 -2.83 12.29
C GLY A 109 17.92 -3.18 10.92
N LYS A 110 17.09 -3.49 9.94
CA LYS A 110 17.51 -3.81 8.56
C LYS A 110 17.58 -2.56 7.67
N ASP A 111 18.26 -1.53 8.12
CA ASP A 111 18.39 -0.28 7.39
C ASP A 111 19.05 -0.48 6.02
N ILE A 112 18.55 0.24 5.01
CA ILE A 112 19.05 0.18 3.63
C ILE A 112 19.60 1.55 3.26
N ILE A 113 20.90 1.60 2.94
CA ILE A 113 21.57 2.83 2.53
C ILE A 113 21.75 2.80 1.01
N LEU A 114 21.25 3.84 0.34
CA LEU A 114 21.25 3.99 -1.10
C LEU A 114 21.98 5.25 -1.53
N ARG A 115 22.80 5.14 -2.58
CA ARG A 115 23.33 6.32 -3.26
C ARG A 115 22.30 6.86 -4.26
N ALA A 116 21.21 7.38 -3.73
CA ALA A 116 20.08 7.94 -4.47
C ALA A 116 19.69 9.27 -3.83
N ASN A 117 19.17 10.19 -4.62
CA ASN A 117 18.60 11.41 -4.05
C ASN A 117 17.19 11.15 -3.50
N LEU A 118 16.75 12.00 -2.58
CA LEU A 118 15.45 11.80 -1.94
C LEU A 118 14.28 11.84 -2.94
N SER A 119 14.40 12.64 -4.02
CA SER A 119 13.33 12.77 -5.02
C SER A 119 13.08 11.47 -5.79
N GLU A 120 14.11 10.65 -5.98
CA GLU A 120 13.94 9.30 -6.58
C GLU A 120 13.15 8.39 -5.64
N ILE A 121 13.46 8.42 -4.35
CA ILE A 121 12.76 7.64 -3.33
C ILE A 121 11.35 8.19 -3.08
N GLU A 122 11.18 9.51 -3.10
CA GLU A 122 9.87 10.17 -3.02
C GLU A 122 8.93 9.69 -4.14
N ALA A 123 9.42 9.61 -5.37
CA ALA A 123 8.63 9.11 -6.51
C ALA A 123 8.20 7.65 -6.34
N LEU A 124 9.00 6.83 -5.64
CA LEU A 124 8.67 5.44 -5.35
C LEU A 124 7.70 5.28 -4.17
N LEU A 125 7.87 6.06 -3.10
CA LEU A 125 7.13 5.90 -1.86
C LEU A 125 5.86 6.75 -1.80
N CYS A 126 5.90 8.02 -2.21
CA CYS A 126 4.76 8.94 -2.04
C CYS A 126 3.62 8.72 -3.04
N GLY A 127 3.71 7.71 -3.92
CA GLY A 127 2.56 7.15 -4.63
C GLY A 127 1.62 6.35 -3.72
N TYR A 128 2.07 5.94 -2.54
CA TYR A 128 1.25 5.25 -1.54
C TYR A 128 0.74 6.25 -0.50
N PRO A 129 -0.54 6.20 -0.13
CA PRO A 129 -1.21 7.24 0.67
C PRO A 129 -0.73 7.32 2.14
N TYR A 130 0.09 6.39 2.57
CA TYR A 130 0.66 6.35 3.93
C TYR A 130 2.10 6.86 4.02
N PHE A 131 2.76 7.18 2.90
CA PHE A 131 4.05 7.86 2.92
C PHE A 131 3.89 9.36 2.76
N PHE A 132 4.50 10.11 3.63
CA PHE A 132 4.37 11.57 3.68
C PHE A 132 5.70 12.26 3.97
N ILE A 133 5.82 13.52 3.50
CA ILE A 133 7.02 14.35 3.69
C ILE A 133 6.76 15.40 4.77
N PRO A 134 7.13 15.18 6.05
CA PRO A 134 6.88 16.12 7.14
C PRO A 134 7.81 17.32 7.09
N SER A 135 9.03 17.14 6.59
CA SER A 135 10.04 18.19 6.43
C SER A 135 11.02 17.86 5.31
N LYS A 136 11.83 18.82 4.93
CA LYS A 136 12.83 18.64 3.88
C LYS A 136 13.81 17.53 4.26
N GLY A 137 14.01 16.58 3.36
CA GLY A 137 14.96 15.50 3.56
C GLY A 137 14.41 14.28 4.30
N LEU A 138 13.10 14.24 4.60
CA LEU A 138 12.47 13.17 5.37
C LEU A 138 11.18 12.69 4.72
N ILE A 139 10.96 11.37 4.72
CA ILE A 139 9.71 10.73 4.33
C ILE A 139 9.32 9.78 5.46
N ILE A 140 8.09 9.84 5.95
CA ILE A 140 7.60 8.96 7.02
C ILE A 140 6.50 8.03 6.52
N ASN A 141 6.35 6.89 7.18
CA ASN A 141 5.24 5.98 7.02
C ASN A 141 4.24 6.22 8.17
N PHE A 142 3.02 6.63 7.85
CA PHE A 142 1.97 6.90 8.85
C PHE A 142 1.57 5.65 9.66
N HIS A 143 1.72 4.45 9.09
CA HIS A 143 1.51 3.20 9.85
C HIS A 143 2.52 3.02 10.99
N GLU A 144 3.66 3.68 10.89
CA GLU A 144 4.77 3.56 11.83
C GLU A 144 4.89 4.76 12.78
N VAL A 145 3.86 5.60 12.85
CA VAL A 145 3.77 6.71 13.81
C VAL A 145 3.15 6.21 15.12
N ASP A 146 3.88 6.32 16.21
CA ASP A 146 3.39 6.01 17.56
C ASP A 146 2.69 7.19 18.22
N ALA A 147 3.22 8.40 17.99
CA ALA A 147 2.66 9.63 18.54
C ALA A 147 2.95 10.83 17.67
N GLN A 148 2.03 11.81 17.68
CA GLN A 148 2.20 13.11 17.07
C GLN A 148 2.14 14.20 18.16
N ASN A 149 3.14 15.06 18.18
CA ASN A 149 3.15 16.32 18.91
C ASN A 149 2.99 17.49 17.93
N ALA A 150 2.98 18.72 18.45
CA ALA A 150 2.76 19.92 17.63
C ALA A 150 3.76 20.08 16.47
N ASP A 151 5.00 19.64 16.67
CA ASP A 151 6.13 19.86 15.75
C ASP A 151 6.95 18.59 15.46
N THR A 152 6.51 17.43 15.93
CA THR A 152 7.30 16.20 15.89
C THR A 152 6.41 14.96 15.79
N PHE A 153 6.80 13.98 14.98
CA PHE A 153 6.31 12.61 15.05
C PHE A 153 7.29 11.73 15.84
N THR A 154 6.76 10.86 16.67
CA THR A 154 7.52 9.74 17.27
C THR A 154 7.23 8.50 16.44
N MET A 155 8.28 7.90 15.88
CA MET A 155 8.16 6.70 15.05
C MET A 155 8.24 5.43 15.92
N SER A 156 7.83 4.30 15.35
CA SER A 156 7.81 2.98 16.04
C SER A 156 9.16 2.49 16.54
N ASN A 157 10.24 2.98 15.97
CA ASN A 157 11.60 2.69 16.43
C ASN A 157 12.12 3.71 17.47
N GLY A 158 11.25 4.63 17.93
CA GLY A 158 11.60 5.68 18.89
C GLY A 158 12.22 6.94 18.26
N SER A 159 12.44 6.98 16.95
CA SER A 159 12.99 8.15 16.28
C SER A 159 12.02 9.33 16.32
N LEU A 160 12.57 10.53 16.54
CA LEU A 160 11.81 11.79 16.57
C LEU A 160 11.99 12.51 15.22
N ILE A 161 10.91 12.66 14.47
CA ILE A 161 10.93 13.26 13.13
C ILE A 161 10.29 14.65 13.18
N PRO A 162 11.04 15.73 12.89
CA PRO A 162 10.52 17.08 12.95
C PRO A 162 9.51 17.37 11.83
N ILE A 163 8.46 18.11 12.18
CA ILE A 163 7.46 18.64 11.24
C ILE A 163 7.85 20.08 10.93
N SER A 164 8.07 20.41 9.66
CA SER A 164 8.39 21.79 9.27
C SER A 164 7.16 22.69 9.48
N ARG A 165 7.36 23.90 10.01
CA ARG A 165 6.27 24.87 10.26
C ARG A 165 5.40 25.10 9.03
N ARG A 166 6.01 25.12 7.83
CA ARG A 166 5.29 25.33 6.57
C ARG A 166 4.35 24.19 6.21
N LYS A 167 4.68 22.95 6.62
CA LYS A 167 3.89 21.75 6.32
C LYS A 167 3.03 21.27 7.49
N ALA A 168 3.14 21.91 8.66
CA ALA A 168 2.50 21.43 9.88
C ALA A 168 0.99 21.18 9.71
N LYS A 169 0.27 22.14 9.11
CA LYS A 169 -1.18 21.98 8.88
C LYS A 169 -1.48 20.84 7.90
N GLU A 170 -0.83 20.83 6.73
CA GLU A 170 -1.00 19.81 5.69
C GLU A 170 -0.76 18.39 6.23
N VAL A 171 0.33 18.21 6.96
CA VAL A 171 0.75 16.92 7.52
C VAL A 171 -0.18 16.48 8.64
N THR A 172 -0.60 17.41 9.52
CA THR A 172 -1.54 17.10 10.61
C THR A 172 -2.93 16.73 10.05
N ASP A 173 -3.42 17.46 9.06
CA ASP A 173 -4.70 17.17 8.42
C ASP A 173 -4.66 15.80 7.72
N ALA A 174 -3.56 15.51 7.00
CA ALA A 174 -3.36 14.21 6.35
C ALA A 174 -3.30 13.05 7.36
N TYR A 175 -2.55 13.20 8.45
CA TYR A 175 -2.45 12.17 9.49
C TYR A 175 -3.78 11.98 10.22
N SER A 176 -4.50 13.06 10.53
CA SER A 176 -5.82 12.98 11.20
C SER A 176 -6.90 12.33 10.33
N SER A 177 -6.79 12.45 9.00
CA SER A 177 -7.70 11.81 8.05
C SER A 177 -7.27 10.38 7.66
N PHE A 178 -6.07 9.97 8.09
CA PHE A 178 -5.55 8.63 7.82
C PHE A 178 -6.37 7.56 8.59
N PRO A 179 -6.90 6.52 7.92
CA PRO A 179 -7.77 5.54 8.56
C PRO A 179 -7.07 4.77 9.67
N VAL A 180 -7.55 4.93 10.90
CA VAL A 180 -7.02 4.24 12.11
C VAL A 180 -7.12 2.71 12.01
N SER A 181 -7.97 2.17 11.12
CA SER A 181 -8.14 0.72 10.91
C SER A 181 -6.86 -0.01 10.46
N TYR A 182 -5.87 0.72 9.96
CA TYR A 182 -4.58 0.16 9.59
C TYR A 182 -3.56 0.12 10.73
N THR A 183 -3.78 0.85 11.84
CA THR A 183 -2.87 0.84 13.01
C THR A 183 -2.98 -0.44 13.84
N HIS A 184 -4.06 -1.23 13.69
CA HIS A 184 -4.23 -2.52 14.38
C HIS A 184 -3.40 -3.69 13.82
N LEU A 185 -2.65 -3.48 12.73
CA LEU A 185 -1.72 -4.49 12.21
C LEU A 185 -0.55 -4.80 13.15
N ARG A 186 -0.39 -4.01 14.23
CA ARG A 186 0.65 -4.21 15.24
C ARG A 186 0.27 -5.15 16.40
N ALA A 187 -1.00 -5.47 16.59
CA ALA A 187 -1.50 -6.09 17.83
C ALA A 187 -1.29 -7.61 17.93
N HIS A 188 -0.64 -8.28 16.98
CA HIS A 188 -0.51 -9.74 16.96
C HIS A 188 0.93 -10.28 16.80
N GLU A 189 1.95 -9.49 17.11
CA GLU A 189 3.34 -9.98 17.18
C GLU A 189 3.88 -9.83 18.62
N THR A 190 3.32 -10.62 19.55
CA THR A 190 3.94 -10.99 20.83
C THR A 190 3.92 -12.50 20.96
#